data_58f856fedb6680358a878431de47ecb9
#
_entry.id   58f856fedb6680358a878431de47ecb9
#
_cell.length_a   1.000
_cell.length_b   1.000
_cell.length_c   1.000
_cell.angle_alpha   90.00
_cell.angle_beta   90.00
_cell.angle_gamma   90.00
#
_symmetry.space_group_name_H-M   'P 1'
#
loop_
_entity.id
_entity.type
_entity.pdbx_description
1 polymer ?
#
loop_
_entity_poly.entity_id
_entity_poly.type
_entity_poly.pdbx_seq_one_letter_code
_entity_poly.pdbx_strand_id
1 'polypeptide(L)'
;MTETAYIYDAIRTPRGKGKKDGSLYQASPIWLTRILLKEMQQRHNLDTSLVDDVVLGCVTPVGEQGSDIARIAAIDAGWAQSVAGLTLSRFCASGLESINLAAAKVMSGMEDMVVAGGVESMSRVPMGSDGGAWYMDPRVNEATHFVPQGIGADTIATLKGFSRSDVDAFATESHRRAAQAWESGYYDKSVVPVTDINGMMLLDKDETIRPNTNVETLAGLKPSFIMPGKMGFDSVILDRYTTIETVNHVHHAGNSSGIVDGAAICLVGSAAAGQKAGLKPRAKITMASVIGSEPAIMLTGPTPACQKALDKAGMQASDIDLWEINEAFAAVPMNTADDFDISLDIVNVNGGAISMGHPLGATGAMLMTTVLDELERRDLQTAMITLCVGGGMGIATIIERV
;
A
#
# COMPACT_ATOMS: atom_id res chain seq x y z
N MET A 1 0.40 -6.98 31.17
CA MET A 1 0.45 -7.85 29.96
C MET A 1 -0.01 -6.97 28.82
N THR A 2 0.72 -6.93 27.71
CA THR A 2 0.27 -6.24 26.50
C THR A 2 -0.90 -7.03 25.91
N GLU A 3 -1.99 -6.34 25.52
CA GLU A 3 -3.10 -6.97 24.82
C GLU A 3 -2.69 -7.42 23.41
N THR A 4 -3.46 -8.35 22.84
CA THR A 4 -3.28 -8.74 21.43
C THR A 4 -4.20 -7.90 20.55
N ALA A 5 -3.68 -7.31 19.49
CA ALA A 5 -4.48 -6.64 18.48
C ALA A 5 -4.90 -7.64 17.39
N TYR A 6 -6.22 -7.77 17.21
CA TYR A 6 -6.82 -8.63 16.20
C TYR A 6 -7.37 -7.82 15.04
N ILE A 7 -7.32 -8.40 13.84
CA ILE A 7 -8.00 -7.92 12.65
C ILE A 7 -9.32 -8.71 12.53
N TYR A 8 -10.44 -7.99 12.53
CA TYR A 8 -11.77 -8.56 12.43
C TYR A 8 -12.30 -8.57 11.01
N ASP A 9 -12.02 -7.52 10.23
CA ASP A 9 -12.30 -7.48 8.80
C ASP A 9 -11.38 -6.47 8.10
N ALA A 10 -11.25 -6.64 6.78
CA ALA A 10 -10.51 -5.73 5.92
C ALA A 10 -11.20 -5.66 4.56
N ILE A 11 -11.54 -4.44 4.13
CA ILE A 11 -12.27 -4.17 2.89
C ILE A 11 -11.67 -3.00 2.13
N ARG A 12 -11.84 -2.99 0.80
CA ARG A 12 -11.35 -1.93 -0.07
C ARG A 12 -12.33 -1.58 -1.18
N THR A 13 -12.19 -0.41 -1.76
CA THR A 13 -12.78 -0.12 -3.07
C THR A 13 -11.99 -0.83 -4.18
N PRO A 14 -12.55 -1.03 -5.37
CA PRO A 14 -11.74 -1.20 -6.56
C PRO A 14 -10.86 0.04 -6.77
N ARG A 15 -9.76 -0.11 -7.53
CA ARG A 15 -8.83 0.97 -7.87
C ARG A 15 -9.21 1.55 -9.23
N GLY A 16 -9.56 2.83 -9.25
CA GLY A 16 -9.91 3.55 -10.47
C GLY A 16 -8.70 4.27 -11.05
N LYS A 17 -8.62 4.40 -12.37
CA LYS A 17 -7.56 5.12 -13.07
C LYS A 17 -7.46 6.57 -12.57
N GLY A 18 -6.29 7.00 -12.13
CA GLY A 18 -6.04 8.30 -11.50
C GLY A 18 -5.98 9.46 -12.51
N LYS A 19 -7.02 9.62 -13.32
CA LYS A 19 -7.18 10.67 -14.33
C LYS A 19 -8.61 11.17 -14.35
N LYS A 20 -8.84 12.32 -14.99
CA LYS A 20 -10.19 12.92 -15.15
C LYS A 20 -11.18 12.02 -15.91
N ASP A 21 -10.68 11.12 -16.74
CA ASP A 21 -11.45 10.10 -17.47
C ASP A 21 -11.51 8.74 -16.74
N GLY A 22 -10.98 8.65 -15.53
CA GLY A 22 -11.05 7.44 -14.69
C GLY A 22 -12.44 7.26 -14.07
N SER A 23 -12.84 6.01 -13.86
CA SER A 23 -14.19 5.65 -13.40
C SER A 23 -14.51 6.21 -12.01
N LEU A 24 -13.50 6.39 -11.13
CA LEU A 24 -13.69 6.94 -9.78
C LEU A 24 -13.53 8.48 -9.71
N TYR A 25 -13.26 9.17 -10.80
CA TYR A 25 -13.10 10.63 -10.77
C TYR A 25 -14.34 11.36 -10.20
N GLN A 26 -15.53 10.83 -10.39
CA GLN A 26 -16.76 11.41 -9.86
C GLN A 26 -16.98 11.14 -8.37
N ALA A 27 -16.30 10.13 -7.81
CA ALA A 27 -16.34 9.81 -6.39
C ALA A 27 -15.29 10.64 -5.64
N SER A 28 -15.71 11.53 -4.74
CA SER A 28 -14.78 12.26 -3.89
C SER A 28 -14.05 11.32 -2.91
N PRO A 29 -12.85 11.69 -2.41
CA PRO A 29 -12.14 10.85 -1.45
C PRO A 29 -12.97 10.54 -0.20
N ILE A 30 -13.75 11.49 0.27
CA ILE A 30 -14.66 11.26 1.41
C ILE A 30 -15.77 10.27 1.05
N TRP A 31 -16.29 10.30 -0.19
CA TRP A 31 -17.30 9.36 -0.65
C TRP A 31 -16.77 7.92 -0.70
N LEU A 32 -15.53 7.71 -1.18
CA LEU A 32 -14.88 6.40 -1.17
C LEU A 32 -14.75 5.85 0.25
N THR A 33 -14.32 6.69 1.19
CA THR A 33 -14.17 6.31 2.60
C THR A 33 -15.53 6.02 3.24
N ARG A 34 -16.53 6.88 2.98
CA ARG A 34 -17.90 6.71 3.48
C ARG A 34 -18.52 5.37 3.07
N ILE A 35 -18.36 4.97 1.80
CA ILE A 35 -18.89 3.69 1.29
C ILE A 35 -18.32 2.54 2.13
N LEU A 36 -17.02 2.53 2.38
CA LEU A 36 -16.37 1.48 3.17
C LEU A 36 -16.81 1.49 4.65
N LEU A 37 -16.93 2.66 5.27
CA LEU A 37 -17.41 2.76 6.64
C LEU A 37 -18.84 2.24 6.77
N LYS A 38 -19.72 2.58 5.82
CA LYS A 38 -21.08 2.05 5.80
C LYS A 38 -21.15 0.55 5.55
N GLU A 39 -20.34 0.05 4.63
CA GLU A 39 -20.24 -1.38 4.37
C GLU A 39 -19.74 -2.15 5.60
N MET A 40 -18.70 -1.66 6.27
CA MET A 40 -18.18 -2.25 7.51
C MET A 40 -19.26 -2.32 8.59
N GLN A 41 -20.03 -1.24 8.76
CA GLN A 41 -21.14 -1.18 9.70
C GLN A 41 -22.25 -2.18 9.35
N GLN A 42 -22.68 -2.22 8.09
CA GLN A 42 -23.77 -3.08 7.63
C GLN A 42 -23.40 -4.55 7.68
N ARG A 43 -22.21 -4.90 7.20
CA ARG A 43 -21.69 -6.27 7.13
C ARG A 43 -21.66 -6.95 8.49
N HIS A 44 -21.32 -6.20 9.52
CA HIS A 44 -21.18 -6.71 10.88
C HIS A 44 -22.31 -6.30 11.83
N ASN A 45 -23.33 -5.58 11.35
CA ASN A 45 -24.31 -4.93 12.20
C ASN A 45 -23.63 -4.21 13.39
N LEU A 46 -22.52 -3.51 13.08
CA LEU A 46 -21.64 -2.92 14.07
C LEU A 46 -22.28 -1.73 14.76
N ASP A 47 -22.38 -1.78 16.09
CA ASP A 47 -22.64 -0.60 16.90
C ASP A 47 -21.40 0.31 16.85
N THR A 48 -21.50 1.39 16.08
CA THR A 48 -20.37 2.30 15.84
C THR A 48 -19.92 3.04 17.11
N SER A 49 -20.73 3.06 18.18
CA SER A 49 -20.31 3.61 19.48
C SER A 49 -19.26 2.76 20.20
N LEU A 50 -19.01 1.53 19.72
CA LEU A 50 -17.96 0.66 20.21
C LEU A 50 -16.59 0.97 19.54
N VAL A 51 -16.57 1.81 18.52
CA VAL A 51 -15.35 2.22 17.83
C VAL A 51 -14.85 3.51 18.46
N ASP A 52 -13.61 3.52 18.92
CA ASP A 52 -12.99 4.66 19.60
C ASP A 52 -12.45 5.67 18.58
N ASP A 53 -11.82 5.19 17.50
CA ASP A 53 -11.10 6.04 16.56
C ASP A 53 -11.16 5.50 15.12
N VAL A 54 -11.06 6.42 14.16
CA VAL A 54 -10.82 6.14 12.74
C VAL A 54 -9.46 6.71 12.36
N VAL A 55 -8.48 5.88 12.03
CA VAL A 55 -7.13 6.30 11.66
C VAL A 55 -6.92 6.07 10.18
N LEU A 56 -6.79 7.14 9.38
CA LEU A 56 -6.60 7.03 7.93
C LEU A 56 -5.29 7.60 7.46
N GLY A 57 -4.59 6.80 6.65
CA GLY A 57 -3.47 7.23 5.84
C GLY A 57 -3.93 8.07 4.65
N CYS A 58 -3.32 9.24 4.46
CA CYS A 58 -3.50 10.08 3.28
C CYS A 58 -2.19 10.81 3.02
N VAL A 59 -1.62 10.63 1.82
CA VAL A 59 -0.29 11.17 1.52
C VAL A 59 -0.35 12.65 1.19
N THR A 60 -1.41 13.06 0.51
CA THR A 60 -1.60 14.46 0.10
C THR A 60 -2.85 15.05 0.78
N PRO A 61 -2.79 15.32 2.11
CA PRO A 61 -3.96 15.70 2.91
C PRO A 61 -4.32 17.20 2.72
N VAL A 62 -4.56 17.61 1.46
CA VAL A 62 -4.95 18.97 1.07
C VAL A 62 -6.19 18.95 0.19
N GLY A 63 -6.83 20.10 0.02
CA GLY A 63 -8.04 20.22 -0.79
C GLY A 63 -9.12 19.25 -0.27
N GLU A 64 -9.65 18.41 -1.15
CA GLU A 64 -10.72 17.45 -0.81
C GLU A 64 -10.26 16.32 0.13
N GLN A 65 -8.95 16.15 0.33
CA GLN A 65 -8.35 15.18 1.25
C GLN A 65 -7.89 15.82 2.58
N GLY A 66 -8.10 17.13 2.74
CA GLY A 66 -7.73 17.89 3.93
C GLY A 66 -8.72 17.80 5.08
N SER A 67 -8.48 18.62 6.09
CA SER A 67 -9.39 18.84 7.24
C SER A 67 -9.75 17.57 8.02
N ASP A 68 -8.75 16.71 8.26
CA ASP A 68 -8.93 15.44 8.96
C ASP A 68 -10.03 14.57 8.33
N ILE A 69 -9.77 14.09 7.11
CA ILE A 69 -10.72 13.29 6.34
C ILE A 69 -11.23 12.06 7.12
N ALA A 70 -10.45 11.53 8.06
CA ALA A 70 -10.84 10.38 8.88
C ALA A 70 -12.06 10.71 9.75
N ARG A 71 -11.98 11.81 10.51
CA ARG A 71 -13.09 12.25 11.36
C ARG A 71 -14.30 12.67 10.54
N ILE A 72 -14.08 13.42 9.46
CA ILE A 72 -15.18 13.92 8.63
C ILE A 72 -15.90 12.78 7.92
N ALA A 73 -15.17 11.76 7.45
CA ALA A 73 -15.79 10.57 6.84
C ALA A 73 -16.65 9.77 7.84
N ALA A 74 -16.23 9.63 9.09
CA ALA A 74 -17.01 8.97 10.14
C ALA A 74 -18.35 9.71 10.39
N ILE A 75 -18.31 11.03 10.47
CA ILE A 75 -19.53 11.87 10.63
C ILE A 75 -20.43 11.75 9.40
N ASP A 76 -19.87 11.85 8.19
CA ASP A 76 -20.60 11.77 6.94
C ASP A 76 -21.21 10.37 6.72
N ALA A 77 -20.56 9.33 7.22
CA ALA A 77 -21.12 7.97 7.23
C ALA A 77 -22.26 7.78 8.26
N GLY A 78 -22.50 8.75 9.14
CA GLY A 78 -23.53 8.70 10.17
C GLY A 78 -23.13 7.85 11.38
N TRP A 79 -21.82 7.71 11.63
CA TRP A 79 -21.31 6.98 12.80
C TRP A 79 -21.51 7.76 14.10
N ALA A 80 -21.38 7.09 15.22
CA ALA A 80 -21.54 7.70 16.55
C ALA A 80 -20.62 8.91 16.72
N GLN A 81 -21.12 9.96 17.36
CA GLN A 81 -20.36 11.20 17.58
C GLN A 81 -19.15 11.03 18.49
N SER A 82 -19.13 9.95 19.27
CA SER A 82 -18.00 9.56 20.13
C SER A 82 -16.77 9.09 19.34
N VAL A 83 -16.94 8.62 18.08
CA VAL A 83 -15.82 8.13 17.27
C VAL A 83 -14.88 9.27 16.92
N ALA A 84 -13.65 9.21 17.36
CA ALA A 84 -12.61 10.19 17.02
C ALA A 84 -12.11 10.00 15.56
N GLY A 85 -11.16 10.79 15.12
CA GLY A 85 -10.52 10.63 13.81
C GLY A 85 -9.12 11.18 13.81
N LEU A 86 -8.24 10.54 13.05
CA LEU A 86 -6.85 10.93 12.84
C LEU A 86 -6.45 10.67 11.38
N THR A 87 -5.97 11.69 10.71
CA THR A 87 -5.33 11.56 9.40
C THR A 87 -3.81 11.65 9.55
N LEU A 88 -3.08 10.68 8.98
CA LEU A 88 -1.63 10.64 9.06
C LEU A 88 -0.97 10.44 7.68
N SER A 89 0.30 10.82 7.57
CA SER A 89 1.12 10.55 6.38
C SER A 89 2.47 9.95 6.77
N ARG A 90 2.78 8.81 6.15
CA ARG A 90 4.10 8.20 6.02
C ARG A 90 4.30 7.83 4.55
N PHE A 91 4.04 8.79 3.64
CA PHE A 91 4.07 8.57 2.20
C PHE A 91 3.35 7.25 1.81
N CYS A 92 3.94 6.45 0.91
CA CYS A 92 3.35 5.19 0.41
C CYS A 92 2.95 4.18 1.49
N ALA A 93 3.50 4.30 2.71
CA ALA A 93 3.20 3.42 3.84
C ALA A 93 2.01 3.87 4.69
N SER A 94 1.41 5.02 4.42
CA SER A 94 0.41 5.63 5.30
C SER A 94 -0.73 4.68 5.70
N GLY A 95 -1.25 3.87 4.77
CA GLY A 95 -2.32 2.90 5.06
C GLY A 95 -1.88 1.75 5.96
N LEU A 96 -0.65 1.25 5.84
CA LEU A 96 -0.14 0.22 6.74
C LEU A 96 0.26 0.81 8.09
N GLU A 97 0.81 2.03 8.11
CA GLU A 97 1.13 2.75 9.35
C GLU A 97 -0.13 3.02 10.18
N SER A 98 -1.26 3.36 9.55
CA SER A 98 -2.51 3.55 10.28
C SER A 98 -2.98 2.27 10.97
N ILE A 99 -2.84 1.11 10.31
CA ILE A 99 -3.15 -0.21 10.89
C ILE A 99 -2.18 -0.53 12.04
N ASN A 100 -0.89 -0.27 11.87
CA ASN A 100 0.12 -0.48 12.90
C ASN A 100 -0.10 0.43 14.12
N LEU A 101 -0.50 1.68 13.90
CA LEU A 101 -0.86 2.60 14.98
C LEU A 101 -2.11 2.15 15.71
N ALA A 102 -3.15 1.70 14.99
CA ALA A 102 -4.35 1.11 15.61
C ALA A 102 -3.99 -0.11 16.47
N ALA A 103 -3.15 -1.01 15.95
CA ALA A 103 -2.66 -2.15 16.72
C ALA A 103 -1.90 -1.71 17.98
N ALA A 104 -1.03 -0.71 17.88
CA ALA A 104 -0.29 -0.17 19.02
C ALA A 104 -1.23 0.46 20.09
N LYS A 105 -2.27 1.19 19.67
CA LYS A 105 -3.29 1.73 20.58
C LYS A 105 -4.02 0.62 21.32
N VAL A 106 -4.43 -0.44 20.62
CA VAL A 106 -5.09 -1.62 21.23
C VAL A 106 -4.14 -2.34 22.16
N MET A 107 -2.91 -2.65 21.73
CA MET A 107 -1.91 -3.37 22.53
C MET A 107 -1.51 -2.62 23.81
N SER A 108 -1.57 -1.28 23.79
CA SER A 108 -1.28 -0.42 24.95
C SER A 108 -2.47 -0.27 25.90
N GLY A 109 -3.67 -0.68 25.48
CA GLY A 109 -4.92 -0.42 26.22
C GLY A 109 -5.38 1.02 26.18
N MET A 110 -4.88 1.82 25.21
CA MET A 110 -5.33 3.20 24.99
C MET A 110 -6.70 3.24 24.34
N GLU A 111 -6.94 2.32 23.40
CA GLU A 111 -8.20 2.16 22.67
C GLU A 111 -8.58 0.67 22.62
N ASP A 112 -9.86 0.37 22.52
CA ASP A 112 -10.36 -1.00 22.46
C ASP A 112 -10.64 -1.47 21.03
N MET A 113 -11.17 -0.58 20.17
CA MET A 113 -11.52 -0.88 18.79
C MET A 113 -11.29 0.33 17.88
N VAL A 114 -10.57 0.14 16.80
CA VAL A 114 -10.16 1.18 15.86
C VAL A 114 -10.42 0.73 14.43
N VAL A 115 -10.98 1.61 13.60
CA VAL A 115 -10.96 1.42 12.15
C VAL A 115 -9.73 2.13 11.60
N ALA A 116 -8.88 1.38 10.89
CA ALA A 116 -7.63 1.90 10.33
C ALA A 116 -7.51 1.59 8.84
N GLY A 117 -6.90 2.46 8.08
CA GLY A 117 -6.75 2.23 6.64
C GLY A 117 -6.22 3.46 5.93
N GLY A 118 -6.78 3.77 4.76
CA GLY A 118 -6.38 4.98 4.05
C GLY A 118 -7.16 5.24 2.78
N VAL A 119 -6.95 6.43 2.25
CA VAL A 119 -7.58 6.92 1.03
C VAL A 119 -6.59 7.77 0.24
N GLU A 120 -6.62 7.63 -1.08
CA GLU A 120 -5.96 8.55 -1.99
C GLU A 120 -6.78 8.67 -3.26
N SER A 121 -7.11 9.89 -3.67
CA SER A 121 -7.76 10.19 -4.94
C SER A 121 -6.81 11.04 -5.79
N MET A 122 -5.91 10.36 -6.49
CA MET A 122 -4.81 11.00 -7.24
C MET A 122 -5.31 11.68 -8.52
N SER A 123 -6.52 11.36 -8.97
CA SER A 123 -7.19 12.05 -10.09
C SER A 123 -7.71 13.44 -9.70
N ARG A 124 -8.06 13.64 -8.41
CA ARG A 124 -8.66 14.88 -7.88
C ARG A 124 -7.66 15.73 -7.12
N VAL A 125 -6.79 15.09 -6.34
CA VAL A 125 -5.70 15.73 -5.59
C VAL A 125 -4.36 15.15 -6.09
N PRO A 126 -3.70 15.83 -7.04
CA PRO A 126 -2.46 15.33 -7.62
C PRO A 126 -1.37 15.16 -6.57
N MET A 127 -0.55 14.11 -6.73
CA MET A 127 0.61 13.85 -5.88
C MET A 127 1.53 15.08 -5.82
N GLY A 128 1.99 15.43 -4.59
CA GLY A 128 2.84 16.59 -4.35
C GLY A 128 2.11 17.93 -4.23
N SER A 129 0.75 17.95 -4.28
CA SER A 129 -0.02 19.19 -4.07
C SER A 129 0.12 19.76 -2.66
N ASP A 130 0.58 18.97 -1.70
CA ASP A 130 0.91 19.36 -0.34
C ASP A 130 2.23 20.15 -0.25
N GLY A 131 3.05 20.15 -1.32
CA GLY A 131 4.34 20.83 -1.36
C GLY A 131 5.39 20.19 -0.45
N GLY A 132 6.24 21.02 0.13
CA GLY A 132 7.24 20.59 1.10
C GLY A 132 8.68 20.89 0.70
N ALA A 133 9.53 21.08 1.72
CA ALA A 133 10.91 21.47 1.55
C ALA A 133 11.74 20.44 0.74
N TRP A 134 11.35 19.17 0.81
CA TRP A 134 12.08 18.08 0.15
C TRP A 134 12.20 18.27 -1.37
N TYR A 135 11.14 18.80 -2.04
CA TYR A 135 11.22 19.09 -3.48
C TYR A 135 11.42 20.58 -3.77
N MET A 136 11.08 21.48 -2.84
CA MET A 136 10.94 22.91 -3.14
C MET A 136 12.10 23.75 -2.59
N ASP A 137 12.83 23.29 -1.57
CA ASP A 137 14.00 23.97 -1.02
C ASP A 137 15.29 23.35 -1.61
N PRO A 138 16.06 24.08 -2.45
CA PRO A 138 17.27 23.53 -3.08
C PRO A 138 18.31 23.03 -2.08
N ARG A 139 18.41 23.64 -0.89
CA ARG A 139 19.37 23.20 0.14
C ARG A 139 18.96 21.88 0.77
N VAL A 140 17.65 21.70 1.01
CA VAL A 140 17.10 20.45 1.52
C VAL A 140 17.23 19.36 0.46
N ASN A 141 16.93 19.69 -0.79
CA ASN A 141 17.05 18.80 -1.93
C ASN A 141 18.49 18.27 -2.07
N GLU A 142 19.50 19.16 -2.03
CA GLU A 142 20.91 18.79 -2.05
C GLU A 142 21.32 17.98 -0.83
N ALA A 143 20.96 18.43 0.38
CA ALA A 143 21.31 17.75 1.63
C ALA A 143 20.74 16.35 1.77
N THR A 144 19.59 16.08 1.14
CA THR A 144 18.92 14.77 1.14
C THR A 144 19.28 13.93 -0.07
N HIS A 145 20.11 14.43 -0.98
CA HIS A 145 20.45 13.79 -2.25
C HIS A 145 19.21 13.35 -3.03
N PHE A 146 18.23 14.24 -3.10
CA PHE A 146 16.95 13.95 -3.73
C PHE A 146 17.10 13.53 -5.18
N VAL A 147 16.48 12.43 -5.54
CA VAL A 147 16.24 12.00 -6.92
C VAL A 147 14.80 11.55 -7.09
N PRO A 148 14.22 11.64 -8.30
CA PRO A 148 12.92 11.02 -8.58
C PRO A 148 12.95 9.52 -8.27
N GLN A 149 11.87 8.97 -7.71
CA GLN A 149 11.81 7.56 -7.26
C GLN A 149 12.23 6.56 -8.34
N GLY A 150 11.90 6.82 -9.60
CA GLY A 150 12.27 5.93 -10.69
C GLY A 150 13.77 5.87 -10.97
N ILE A 151 14.53 6.93 -10.64
CA ILE A 151 16.02 6.88 -10.65
C ILE A 151 16.49 5.91 -9.57
N GLY A 152 15.90 5.93 -8.37
CA GLY A 152 16.19 4.95 -7.32
C GLY A 152 15.86 3.52 -7.75
N ALA A 153 14.73 3.31 -8.42
CA ALA A 153 14.37 1.99 -8.96
C ALA A 153 15.36 1.49 -10.03
N ASP A 154 15.78 2.38 -10.96
CA ASP A 154 16.79 2.05 -11.98
C ASP A 154 18.16 1.79 -11.33
N THR A 155 18.46 2.49 -10.22
CA THR A 155 19.69 2.23 -9.44
C THR A 155 19.66 0.84 -8.80
N ILE A 156 18.54 0.42 -8.22
CA ILE A 156 18.37 -0.96 -7.70
C ILE A 156 18.61 -1.97 -8.83
N ALA A 157 17.92 -1.78 -9.97
CA ALA A 157 18.07 -2.67 -11.10
C ALA A 157 19.54 -2.75 -11.59
N THR A 158 20.26 -1.61 -11.61
CA THR A 158 21.66 -1.55 -11.99
C THR A 158 22.55 -2.33 -11.01
N LEU A 159 22.39 -2.09 -9.71
CA LEU A 159 23.20 -2.73 -8.65
C LEU A 159 22.97 -4.24 -8.57
N LYS A 160 21.71 -4.68 -8.77
CA LYS A 160 21.33 -6.10 -8.74
C LYS A 160 21.49 -6.81 -10.09
N GLY A 161 21.80 -6.08 -11.17
CA GLY A 161 21.93 -6.62 -12.50
C GLY A 161 20.59 -7.04 -13.14
N PHE A 162 19.47 -6.52 -12.67
CA PHE A 162 18.16 -6.79 -13.27
C PHE A 162 18.09 -6.13 -14.65
N SER A 163 17.90 -6.95 -15.67
CA SER A 163 17.75 -6.47 -17.03
C SER A 163 16.35 -5.90 -17.29
N ARG A 164 16.20 -5.22 -18.42
CA ARG A 164 14.90 -4.77 -18.91
C ARG A 164 13.90 -5.93 -19.05
N SER A 165 14.33 -7.06 -19.54
CA SER A 165 13.47 -8.24 -19.69
C SER A 165 13.02 -8.82 -18.35
N ASP A 166 13.85 -8.77 -17.32
CA ASP A 166 13.50 -9.28 -16.00
C ASP A 166 12.38 -8.44 -15.36
N VAL A 167 12.51 -7.11 -15.37
CA VAL A 167 11.48 -6.21 -14.83
C VAL A 167 10.19 -6.25 -15.65
N ASP A 168 10.27 -6.46 -16.97
CA ASP A 168 9.09 -6.62 -17.83
C ASP A 168 8.41 -7.98 -17.61
N ALA A 169 9.16 -9.04 -17.36
CA ALA A 169 8.63 -10.36 -17.02
C ALA A 169 7.88 -10.32 -15.67
N PHE A 170 8.45 -9.67 -14.67
CA PHE A 170 7.77 -9.45 -13.38
C PHE A 170 6.45 -8.69 -13.56
N ALA A 171 6.44 -7.61 -14.35
CA ALA A 171 5.24 -6.84 -14.62
C ALA A 171 4.17 -7.65 -15.37
N THR A 172 4.58 -8.47 -16.34
CA THR A 172 3.70 -9.39 -17.05
C THR A 172 3.02 -10.37 -16.08
N GLU A 173 3.79 -10.94 -15.17
CA GLU A 173 3.28 -11.87 -14.16
C GLU A 173 2.32 -11.19 -13.18
N SER A 174 2.60 -9.95 -12.75
CA SER A 174 1.67 -9.16 -11.92
C SER A 174 0.31 -9.00 -12.59
N HIS A 175 0.27 -8.65 -13.88
CA HIS A 175 -0.98 -8.54 -14.64
C HIS A 175 -1.70 -9.88 -14.78
N ARG A 176 -0.97 -10.96 -15.06
CA ARG A 176 -1.53 -12.30 -15.21
C ARG A 176 -2.18 -12.78 -13.91
N ARG A 177 -1.47 -12.61 -12.78
CA ARG A 177 -1.97 -12.99 -11.44
C ARG A 177 -3.20 -12.18 -11.05
N ALA A 178 -3.20 -10.87 -11.27
CA ALA A 178 -4.33 -10.01 -10.97
C ALA A 178 -5.57 -10.38 -11.79
N ALA A 179 -5.41 -10.61 -13.09
CA ALA A 179 -6.50 -11.06 -13.96
C ALA A 179 -7.08 -12.40 -13.50
N GLN A 180 -6.22 -13.38 -13.23
CA GLN A 180 -6.64 -14.69 -12.72
C GLN A 180 -7.38 -14.58 -11.38
N ALA A 181 -6.88 -13.76 -10.45
CA ALA A 181 -7.51 -13.57 -9.14
C ALA A 181 -8.93 -12.99 -9.28
N TRP A 182 -9.14 -12.02 -10.18
CA TRP A 182 -10.45 -11.48 -10.49
C TRP A 182 -11.38 -12.49 -11.16
N GLU A 183 -10.89 -13.24 -12.13
CA GLU A 183 -11.67 -14.28 -12.80
C GLU A 183 -12.08 -15.42 -11.86
N SER A 184 -11.25 -15.68 -10.85
CA SER A 184 -11.49 -16.74 -9.85
C SER A 184 -12.26 -16.27 -8.62
N GLY A 185 -12.68 -14.99 -8.54
CA GLY A 185 -13.45 -14.45 -7.43
C GLY A 185 -12.66 -14.27 -6.12
N TYR A 186 -11.32 -14.23 -6.16
CA TYR A 186 -10.48 -14.12 -4.95
C TYR A 186 -10.64 -12.77 -4.23
N TYR A 187 -11.22 -11.77 -4.88
CA TYR A 187 -11.50 -10.45 -4.32
C TYR A 187 -12.96 -10.24 -3.88
N ASP A 188 -13.85 -11.21 -4.10
CA ASP A 188 -15.30 -11.04 -3.87
C ASP A 188 -15.63 -10.74 -2.40
N LYS A 189 -14.80 -11.18 -1.47
CA LYS A 189 -14.98 -10.96 -0.04
C LYS A 189 -14.60 -9.54 0.40
N SER A 190 -13.56 -8.97 -0.19
CA SER A 190 -12.95 -7.73 0.29
C SER A 190 -13.22 -6.50 -0.58
N VAL A 191 -13.57 -6.65 -1.86
CA VAL A 191 -13.85 -5.51 -2.73
C VAL A 191 -15.31 -5.08 -2.62
N VAL A 192 -15.48 -3.79 -2.33
CA VAL A 192 -16.79 -3.13 -2.22
C VAL A 192 -16.99 -2.27 -3.48
N PRO A 193 -17.96 -2.59 -4.33
CA PRO A 193 -18.27 -1.79 -5.50
C PRO A 193 -18.58 -0.33 -5.15
N VAL A 194 -18.13 0.60 -5.99
CA VAL A 194 -18.38 2.02 -5.81
C VAL A 194 -19.54 2.47 -6.69
N THR A 195 -20.56 3.04 -6.05
CA THR A 195 -21.70 3.67 -6.73
C THR A 195 -21.68 5.18 -6.51
N ASP A 196 -22.40 5.92 -7.34
CA ASP A 196 -22.70 7.32 -7.10
C ASP A 196 -23.80 7.50 -6.03
N ILE A 197 -24.15 8.76 -5.74
CA ILE A 197 -25.17 9.09 -4.73
C ILE A 197 -26.58 8.58 -5.12
N ASN A 198 -26.83 8.28 -6.37
CA ASN A 198 -28.09 7.76 -6.88
C ASN A 198 -28.09 6.21 -6.98
N GLY A 199 -26.97 5.57 -6.60
CA GLY A 199 -26.82 4.13 -6.66
C GLY A 199 -26.35 3.59 -8.03
N MET A 200 -25.98 4.47 -8.97
CA MET A 200 -25.44 4.04 -10.26
C MET A 200 -24.00 3.53 -10.06
N MET A 201 -23.71 2.36 -10.61
CA MET A 201 -22.39 1.75 -10.56
C MET A 201 -21.35 2.64 -11.27
N LEU A 202 -20.31 3.03 -10.55
CA LEU A 202 -19.15 3.72 -11.08
C LEU A 202 -18.01 2.74 -11.41
N LEU A 203 -17.72 1.83 -10.47
CA LEU A 203 -16.66 0.84 -10.64
C LEU A 203 -16.87 -0.35 -9.69
N ASP A 204 -16.75 -1.58 -10.22
CA ASP A 204 -16.86 -2.83 -9.46
C ASP A 204 -15.58 -3.68 -9.49
N LYS A 205 -14.61 -3.36 -10.37
CA LYS A 205 -13.33 -4.08 -10.54
C LYS A 205 -12.16 -3.13 -10.68
N ASP A 206 -10.95 -3.57 -10.37
CA ASP A 206 -9.74 -2.79 -10.59
C ASP A 206 -9.58 -2.45 -12.09
N GLU A 207 -9.54 -1.15 -12.41
CA GLU A 207 -9.73 -0.64 -13.78
C GLU A 207 -8.48 -0.80 -14.66
N THR A 208 -7.29 -0.97 -14.06
CA THR A 208 -6.02 -0.86 -14.78
C THR A 208 -5.41 -2.19 -15.22
N ILE A 209 -6.03 -3.31 -14.85
CA ILE A 209 -5.53 -4.65 -15.18
C ILE A 209 -5.58 -4.87 -16.71
N ARG A 210 -4.48 -5.38 -17.27
CA ARG A 210 -4.30 -5.68 -18.69
C ARG A 210 -3.91 -7.13 -18.88
N PRO A 211 -4.86 -8.08 -18.98
CA PRO A 211 -4.58 -9.51 -19.00
C PRO A 211 -3.72 -9.95 -20.20
N ASN A 212 -3.70 -9.16 -21.30
CA ASN A 212 -2.91 -9.45 -22.50
C ASN A 212 -1.49 -8.83 -22.48
N THR A 213 -1.07 -8.27 -21.34
CA THR A 213 0.30 -7.76 -21.19
C THR A 213 1.30 -8.90 -21.34
N ASN A 214 2.36 -8.68 -22.14
CA ASN A 214 3.46 -9.61 -22.33
C ASN A 214 4.78 -8.86 -22.51
N VAL A 215 5.89 -9.56 -22.37
CA VAL A 215 7.25 -8.98 -22.44
C VAL A 215 7.49 -8.27 -23.78
N GLU A 216 7.02 -8.83 -24.89
CA GLU A 216 7.20 -8.28 -26.24
C GLU A 216 6.53 -6.91 -26.39
N THR A 217 5.31 -6.75 -25.85
CA THR A 217 4.60 -5.47 -25.89
C THR A 217 5.24 -4.44 -24.97
N LEU A 218 5.73 -4.87 -23.80
CA LEU A 218 6.43 -4.01 -22.86
C LEU A 218 7.79 -3.54 -23.41
N ALA A 219 8.52 -4.40 -24.13
CA ALA A 219 9.81 -4.09 -24.74
C ALA A 219 9.76 -2.85 -25.67
N GLY A 220 8.61 -2.58 -26.28
CA GLY A 220 8.38 -1.41 -27.13
C GLY A 220 8.27 -0.08 -26.38
N LEU A 221 8.12 -0.08 -25.04
CA LEU A 221 8.00 1.12 -24.24
C LEU A 221 9.39 1.71 -23.94
N LYS A 222 9.50 3.04 -24.04
CA LYS A 222 10.76 3.74 -23.69
C LYS A 222 10.90 3.86 -22.19
N PRO A 223 12.11 3.67 -21.61
CA PRO A 223 12.36 3.96 -20.20
C PRO A 223 12.00 5.41 -19.87
N SER A 224 11.31 5.59 -18.73
CA SER A 224 10.72 6.90 -18.35
C SER A 224 11.74 7.87 -17.75
N PHE A 225 12.87 7.34 -17.20
CA PHE A 225 13.76 8.14 -16.37
C PHE A 225 15.07 8.55 -17.06
N ILE A 226 15.27 8.24 -18.34
CA ILE A 226 16.41 8.69 -19.13
C ILE A 226 16.56 10.23 -19.11
N MET A 227 15.44 10.96 -19.30
CA MET A 227 15.51 12.42 -19.32
C MET A 227 15.79 13.01 -17.93
N PRO A 228 15.11 12.61 -16.85
CA PRO A 228 15.50 12.98 -15.48
C PRO A 228 16.97 12.68 -15.18
N GLY A 229 17.48 11.50 -15.55
CA GLY A 229 18.88 11.14 -15.40
C GLY A 229 19.83 12.15 -16.06
N LYS A 230 19.58 12.48 -17.34
CA LYS A 230 20.33 13.49 -18.10
C LYS A 230 20.23 14.90 -17.52
N MET A 231 19.22 15.23 -16.77
CA MET A 231 19.06 16.52 -16.07
C MET A 231 19.93 16.63 -14.81
N GLY A 232 20.75 15.60 -14.51
CA GLY A 232 21.71 15.60 -13.41
C GLY A 232 21.39 14.60 -12.28
N PHE A 233 20.21 13.96 -12.28
CA PHE A 233 19.87 13.03 -11.20
C PHE A 233 20.73 11.75 -11.22
N ASP A 234 21.19 11.30 -12.39
CA ASP A 234 22.17 10.19 -12.46
C ASP A 234 23.48 10.55 -11.78
N SER A 235 23.95 11.81 -11.90
CA SER A 235 25.17 12.24 -11.23
C SER A 235 25.07 12.15 -9.72
N VAL A 236 23.90 12.49 -9.14
CA VAL A 236 23.64 12.35 -7.69
C VAL A 236 23.82 10.89 -7.24
N ILE A 237 23.35 9.94 -8.05
CA ILE A 237 23.50 8.51 -7.76
C ILE A 237 24.96 8.07 -7.92
N LEU A 238 25.62 8.45 -9.01
CA LEU A 238 27.00 8.03 -9.30
C LEU A 238 28.01 8.58 -8.29
N ASP A 239 27.77 9.76 -7.72
CA ASP A 239 28.58 10.32 -6.64
C ASP A 239 28.51 9.48 -5.35
N ARG A 240 27.41 8.79 -5.13
CA ARG A 240 27.19 7.92 -3.94
C ARG A 240 27.55 6.46 -4.19
N TYR A 241 27.25 5.95 -5.36
CA TYR A 241 27.43 4.54 -5.75
C TYR A 241 28.60 4.43 -6.73
N THR A 242 29.82 4.66 -6.23
CA THR A 242 31.08 4.69 -7.03
C THR A 242 31.45 3.34 -7.64
N THR A 243 30.72 2.27 -7.33
CA THR A 243 30.89 0.94 -7.90
C THR A 243 30.21 0.76 -9.26
N ILE A 244 29.36 1.70 -9.66
CA ILE A 244 28.70 1.69 -10.97
C ILE A 244 29.17 2.90 -11.81
N GLU A 245 29.30 2.69 -13.12
CA GLU A 245 29.73 3.74 -14.05
C GLU A 245 28.55 4.48 -14.68
N THR A 246 27.38 3.83 -14.76
CA THR A 246 26.16 4.36 -15.38
C THR A 246 24.92 3.80 -14.68
N VAL A 247 23.83 4.58 -14.64
CA VAL A 247 22.51 4.08 -14.23
C VAL A 247 21.80 3.48 -15.44
N ASN A 248 21.42 2.21 -15.35
CA ASN A 248 20.71 1.50 -16.39
C ASN A 248 19.21 1.78 -16.28
N HIS A 249 18.66 2.59 -17.20
CA HIS A 249 17.24 2.92 -17.19
C HIS A 249 16.39 1.79 -17.80
N VAL A 250 15.68 1.06 -16.96
CA VAL A 250 14.84 -0.08 -17.36
C VAL A 250 13.35 0.13 -17.04
N HIS A 251 13.04 1.07 -16.12
CA HIS A 251 11.65 1.28 -15.70
C HIS A 251 10.88 2.24 -16.61
N HIS A 252 9.62 1.92 -16.81
CA HIS A 252 8.63 2.68 -17.58
C HIS A 252 7.22 2.43 -17.04
N ALA A 253 6.22 3.10 -17.58
CA ALA A 253 4.84 3.01 -17.11
C ALA A 253 4.22 1.60 -17.10
N GLY A 254 4.80 0.65 -17.85
CA GLY A 254 4.31 -0.72 -17.92
C GLY A 254 4.90 -1.67 -16.85
N ASN A 255 6.00 -1.28 -16.19
CA ASN A 255 6.64 -2.05 -15.12
C ASN A 255 6.82 -1.25 -13.82
N SER A 256 6.00 -0.21 -13.69
CA SER A 256 5.87 0.66 -12.52
C SER A 256 4.40 0.76 -12.13
N SER A 257 4.12 1.10 -10.88
CA SER A 257 2.75 1.25 -10.39
C SER A 257 1.98 2.36 -11.10
N GLY A 258 0.70 2.12 -11.36
CA GLY A 258 -0.21 3.11 -11.91
C GLY A 258 -0.67 4.14 -10.88
N ILE A 259 -0.88 5.38 -11.33
CA ILE A 259 -1.57 6.42 -10.56
C ILE A 259 -3.07 6.11 -10.59
N VAL A 260 -3.68 5.94 -9.42
CA VAL A 260 -5.08 5.51 -9.27
C VAL A 260 -5.75 6.15 -8.06
N ASP A 261 -7.08 6.04 -8.01
CA ASP A 261 -7.91 6.40 -6.87
C ASP A 261 -8.35 5.17 -6.12
N GLY A 262 -8.48 5.24 -4.79
CA GLY A 262 -9.03 4.15 -4.00
C GLY A 262 -8.94 4.39 -2.49
N ALA A 263 -9.67 3.57 -1.75
CA ALA A 263 -9.68 3.55 -0.29
C ALA A 263 -9.70 2.10 0.22
N ALA A 264 -9.19 1.89 1.43
CA ALA A 264 -9.26 0.61 2.13
C ALA A 264 -9.30 0.85 3.65
N ILE A 265 -10.01 -0.02 4.36
CA ILE A 265 -10.11 0.03 5.82
C ILE A 265 -10.04 -1.38 6.42
N CYS A 266 -9.50 -1.47 7.63
CA CYS A 266 -9.44 -2.66 8.48
C CYS A 266 -10.08 -2.34 9.83
N LEU A 267 -10.80 -3.28 10.40
CA LEU A 267 -11.32 -3.22 11.76
C LEU A 267 -10.35 -3.94 12.69
N VAL A 268 -9.72 -3.21 13.59
CA VAL A 268 -8.71 -3.69 14.53
C VAL A 268 -9.23 -3.52 15.96
N GLY A 269 -9.04 -4.51 16.82
CA GLY A 269 -9.52 -4.40 18.20
C GLY A 269 -8.94 -5.47 19.14
N SER A 270 -9.20 -5.30 20.42
CA SER A 270 -8.90 -6.29 21.47
C SER A 270 -9.87 -7.48 21.39
N ALA A 271 -9.50 -8.61 22.02
CA ALA A 271 -10.40 -9.76 22.12
C ALA A 271 -11.73 -9.40 22.82
N ALA A 272 -11.66 -8.57 23.86
CA ALA A 272 -12.82 -8.13 24.61
C ALA A 272 -13.77 -7.25 23.75
N ALA A 273 -13.20 -6.32 22.98
CA ALA A 273 -13.95 -5.47 22.07
C ALA A 273 -14.65 -6.30 20.97
N GLY A 274 -13.94 -7.24 20.37
CA GLY A 274 -14.50 -8.14 19.37
C GLY A 274 -15.65 -8.98 19.93
N GLN A 275 -15.49 -9.54 21.12
CA GLN A 275 -16.53 -10.30 21.80
C GLN A 275 -17.79 -9.41 22.06
N LYS A 276 -17.59 -8.18 22.54
CA LYS A 276 -18.67 -7.22 22.79
C LYS A 276 -19.40 -6.84 21.50
N ALA A 277 -18.70 -6.76 20.39
CA ALA A 277 -19.25 -6.47 19.06
C ALA A 277 -19.81 -7.73 18.34
N GLY A 278 -19.67 -8.92 18.92
CA GLY A 278 -20.11 -10.18 18.31
C GLY A 278 -19.25 -10.62 17.11
N LEU A 279 -18.01 -10.16 17.04
CA LEU A 279 -17.06 -10.41 15.95
C LEU A 279 -16.14 -11.59 16.24
N LYS A 280 -15.71 -12.26 15.18
CA LYS A 280 -14.66 -13.28 15.24
C LYS A 280 -13.38 -12.72 14.60
N PRO A 281 -12.22 -12.86 15.26
CA PRO A 281 -10.97 -12.41 14.66
C PRO A 281 -10.61 -13.29 13.45
N ARG A 282 -10.03 -12.67 12.43
CA ARG A 282 -9.50 -13.34 11.24
C ARG A 282 -7.98 -13.55 11.33
N ALA A 283 -7.28 -12.56 11.90
CA ALA A 283 -5.86 -12.62 12.15
C ALA A 283 -5.49 -11.79 13.39
N LYS A 284 -4.28 -11.99 13.90
CA LYS A 284 -3.64 -11.08 14.87
C LYS A 284 -2.45 -10.38 14.22
N ILE A 285 -2.12 -9.18 14.68
CA ILE A 285 -0.90 -8.48 14.32
C ILE A 285 0.20 -8.94 15.27
N THR A 286 1.15 -9.72 14.73
CA THR A 286 2.24 -10.31 15.52
C THR A 286 3.35 -9.31 15.76
N MET A 287 3.75 -8.57 14.71
CA MET A 287 4.83 -7.58 14.81
C MET A 287 4.66 -6.49 13.73
N ALA A 288 5.06 -5.28 14.07
CA ALA A 288 5.19 -4.18 13.15
C ALA A 288 6.55 -3.49 13.30
N SER A 289 7.10 -2.98 12.21
CA SER A 289 8.36 -2.24 12.22
C SER A 289 8.38 -1.13 11.19
N VAL A 290 9.11 -0.07 11.49
CA VAL A 290 9.50 0.98 10.56
C VAL A 290 11.00 1.24 10.69
N ILE A 291 11.64 1.67 9.60
CA ILE A 291 13.06 2.00 9.58
C ILE A 291 13.35 3.08 8.55
N GLY A 292 14.34 3.94 8.83
CA GLY A 292 14.97 4.78 7.83
C GLY A 292 15.99 3.97 7.05
N SER A 293 16.12 4.23 5.77
CA SER A 293 17.11 3.65 4.85
C SER A 293 17.82 4.74 4.06
N GLU A 294 18.68 4.37 3.12
CA GLU A 294 19.42 5.32 2.30
C GLU A 294 18.46 6.16 1.43
N PRO A 295 18.51 7.52 1.54
CA PRO A 295 17.48 8.36 0.95
C PRO A 295 17.58 8.55 -0.56
N ALA A 296 18.77 8.45 -1.17
CA ALA A 296 18.91 8.65 -2.62
C ALA A 296 18.34 7.46 -3.42
N ILE A 297 18.72 6.21 -3.08
CA ILE A 297 18.12 5.02 -3.68
C ILE A 297 16.68 4.82 -3.24
N MET A 298 16.36 5.28 -2.01
CA MET A 298 15.01 5.41 -1.45
C MET A 298 14.23 4.10 -1.26
N LEU A 299 14.26 3.20 -2.22
CA LEU A 299 13.30 2.10 -2.38
C LEU A 299 13.78 0.75 -1.79
N THR A 300 14.93 0.73 -1.11
CA THR A 300 15.50 -0.47 -0.46
C THR A 300 15.00 -0.69 0.96
N GLY A 301 14.13 0.18 1.47
CA GLY A 301 13.59 0.13 2.83
C GLY A 301 12.85 -1.17 3.22
N PRO A 302 12.16 -1.89 2.31
CA PRO A 302 11.48 -3.15 2.64
C PRO A 302 12.39 -4.18 3.30
N THR A 303 13.58 -4.45 2.75
CA THR A 303 14.51 -5.46 3.31
C THR A 303 14.85 -5.20 4.79
N PRO A 304 15.42 -4.03 5.18
CA PRO A 304 15.73 -3.79 6.59
C PRO A 304 14.49 -3.65 7.49
N ALA A 305 13.32 -3.27 6.95
CA ALA A 305 12.09 -3.25 7.72
C ALA A 305 11.61 -4.66 8.04
N CYS A 306 11.59 -5.55 7.05
CA CYS A 306 11.21 -6.96 7.23
C CYS A 306 12.19 -7.66 8.18
N GLN A 307 13.51 -7.48 8.02
CA GLN A 307 14.50 -8.06 8.92
C GLN A 307 14.26 -7.63 10.37
N LYS A 308 14.03 -6.31 10.58
CA LYS A 308 13.72 -5.80 11.92
C LYS A 308 12.44 -6.38 12.52
N ALA A 309 11.40 -6.63 11.69
CA ALA A 309 10.17 -7.27 12.14
C ALA A 309 10.40 -8.73 12.51
N LEU A 310 11.11 -9.48 11.66
CA LEU A 310 11.46 -10.89 11.91
C LEU A 310 12.30 -11.05 13.18
N ASP A 311 13.36 -10.25 13.34
CA ASP A 311 14.21 -10.28 14.53
C ASP A 311 13.40 -10.06 15.82
N LYS A 312 12.50 -9.06 15.81
CA LYS A 312 11.65 -8.77 16.97
C LYS A 312 10.60 -9.84 17.25
N ALA A 313 10.11 -10.51 16.21
CA ALA A 313 9.15 -11.61 16.33
C ALA A 313 9.83 -12.93 16.68
N GLY A 314 11.17 -13.02 16.59
CA GLY A 314 11.91 -14.27 16.73
C GLY A 314 11.65 -15.27 15.60
N MET A 315 11.36 -14.75 14.40
CA MET A 315 11.01 -15.52 13.19
C MET A 315 12.12 -15.42 12.13
N GLN A 316 12.09 -16.36 11.20
CA GLN A 316 12.91 -16.37 9.99
C GLN A 316 12.03 -16.08 8.76
N ALA A 317 12.63 -15.69 7.63
CA ALA A 317 11.90 -15.49 6.37
C ALA A 317 11.14 -16.75 5.92
N SER A 318 11.69 -17.95 6.21
CA SER A 318 11.06 -19.25 5.94
C SER A 318 9.81 -19.55 6.76
N ASP A 319 9.56 -18.79 7.83
CA ASP A 319 8.36 -18.94 8.68
C ASP A 319 7.18 -18.13 8.12
N ILE A 320 7.39 -17.40 7.03
CA ILE A 320 6.38 -16.57 6.37
C ILE A 320 5.84 -17.29 5.13
N ASP A 321 4.56 -17.62 5.16
CA ASP A 321 3.90 -18.35 4.07
C ASP A 321 3.64 -17.47 2.83
N LEU A 322 3.26 -16.20 3.04
CA LEU A 322 2.95 -15.24 1.98
C LEU A 322 3.61 -13.87 2.21
N TRP A 323 4.06 -13.25 1.12
CA TRP A 323 4.65 -11.92 1.13
C TRP A 323 3.86 -10.98 0.22
N GLU A 324 3.37 -9.88 0.78
CA GLU A 324 2.81 -8.75 0.04
C GLU A 324 3.81 -7.59 0.06
N ILE A 325 4.52 -7.42 -1.03
CA ILE A 325 5.56 -6.40 -1.22
C ILE A 325 5.03 -5.40 -2.25
N ASN A 326 4.83 -4.14 -1.85
CA ASN A 326 4.26 -3.16 -2.76
C ASN A 326 5.11 -3.00 -4.03
N GLU A 327 4.45 -3.11 -5.18
CA GLU A 327 5.07 -2.99 -6.51
C GLU A 327 5.11 -1.54 -7.00
N ALA A 328 5.78 -0.65 -6.24
CA ALA A 328 5.98 0.72 -6.74
C ALA A 328 6.71 0.72 -8.09
N PHE A 329 7.71 -0.14 -8.20
CA PHE A 329 8.48 -0.50 -9.40
C PHE A 329 8.84 -1.97 -9.32
N ALA A 330 8.98 -2.66 -10.45
CA ALA A 330 9.28 -4.09 -10.47
C ALA A 330 10.56 -4.47 -9.70
N ALA A 331 11.60 -3.62 -9.73
CA ALA A 331 12.84 -3.86 -9.00
C ALA A 331 12.67 -3.91 -7.48
N VAL A 332 11.60 -3.35 -6.89
CA VAL A 332 11.40 -3.31 -5.43
C VAL A 332 11.07 -4.70 -4.86
N PRO A 333 10.00 -5.38 -5.29
CA PRO A 333 9.73 -6.75 -4.82
C PRO A 333 10.81 -7.74 -5.25
N MET A 334 11.39 -7.58 -6.44
CA MET A 334 12.49 -8.43 -6.90
C MET A 334 13.72 -8.32 -5.99
N ASN A 335 14.12 -7.10 -5.61
CA ASN A 335 15.24 -6.88 -4.68
C ASN A 335 14.95 -7.47 -3.30
N THR A 336 13.75 -7.26 -2.78
CA THR A 336 13.39 -7.77 -1.44
C THR A 336 13.36 -9.30 -1.44
N ALA A 337 12.83 -9.91 -2.49
CA ALA A 337 12.82 -11.37 -2.64
C ALA A 337 14.23 -11.96 -2.75
N ASP A 338 15.11 -11.31 -3.52
CA ASP A 338 16.53 -11.69 -3.66
C ASP A 338 17.29 -11.57 -2.32
N ASP A 339 17.09 -10.48 -1.59
CA ASP A 339 17.75 -10.24 -0.30
C ASP A 339 17.39 -11.30 0.77
N PHE A 340 16.19 -11.88 0.71
CA PHE A 340 15.73 -12.93 1.64
C PHE A 340 15.81 -14.35 1.07
N ASP A 341 16.26 -14.52 -0.16
CA ASP A 341 16.28 -15.81 -0.88
C ASP A 341 14.90 -16.49 -0.88
N ILE A 342 13.84 -15.72 -1.10
CA ILE A 342 12.46 -16.22 -1.17
C ILE A 342 11.98 -16.33 -2.64
N SER A 343 11.19 -17.37 -2.91
CA SER A 343 10.59 -17.56 -4.23
C SER A 343 9.55 -16.47 -4.52
N LEU A 344 9.57 -15.95 -5.77
CA LEU A 344 8.51 -15.07 -6.25
C LEU A 344 7.13 -15.75 -6.32
N ASP A 345 7.05 -17.09 -6.15
CA ASP A 345 5.78 -17.81 -6.11
C ASP A 345 4.95 -17.57 -4.86
N ILE A 346 5.59 -17.09 -3.78
CA ILE A 346 4.92 -16.69 -2.54
C ILE A 346 4.81 -15.18 -2.38
N VAL A 347 5.29 -14.40 -3.37
CA VAL A 347 5.26 -12.93 -3.37
C VAL A 347 4.14 -12.44 -4.28
N ASN A 348 3.25 -11.58 -3.78
CA ASN A 348 2.19 -10.91 -4.53
C ASN A 348 1.39 -11.90 -5.40
N VAL A 349 0.94 -12.97 -4.80
CA VAL A 349 0.36 -14.14 -5.49
C VAL A 349 -0.92 -13.83 -6.28
N ASN A 350 -1.57 -12.73 -5.99
CA ASN A 350 -2.74 -12.21 -6.70
C ASN A 350 -2.45 -10.94 -7.53
N GLY A 351 -1.18 -10.72 -7.88
CA GLY A 351 -0.74 -9.49 -8.55
C GLY A 351 -0.61 -8.31 -7.58
N GLY A 352 -0.18 -7.16 -8.06
CA GLY A 352 0.11 -6.01 -7.21
C GLY A 352 -0.11 -4.65 -7.89
N ALA A 353 0.60 -3.64 -7.42
CA ALA A 353 0.39 -2.26 -7.82
C ALA A 353 0.79 -1.94 -9.27
N ILE A 354 1.63 -2.75 -9.91
CA ILE A 354 1.94 -2.60 -11.34
C ILE A 354 0.68 -2.85 -12.16
N SER A 355 -0.06 -3.90 -11.85
CA SER A 355 -1.29 -4.26 -12.56
C SER A 355 -2.51 -3.48 -12.11
N MET A 356 -2.66 -3.26 -10.80
CA MET A 356 -3.88 -2.69 -10.21
C MET A 356 -3.75 -1.21 -9.82
N GLY A 357 -2.53 -0.66 -9.74
CA GLY A 357 -2.27 0.71 -9.32
C GLY A 357 -1.98 0.87 -7.82
N HIS A 358 -1.50 2.08 -7.47
CA HIS A 358 -0.99 2.43 -6.15
C HIS A 358 -1.64 3.72 -5.62
N PRO A 359 -2.86 3.67 -5.05
CA PRO A 359 -3.42 4.81 -4.35
C PRO A 359 -2.66 4.98 -3.03
N LEU A 360 -1.70 5.92 -3.00
CA LEU A 360 -0.59 5.98 -2.05
C LEU A 360 -1.01 5.74 -0.60
N GLY A 361 -1.96 6.53 -0.10
CA GLY A 361 -2.43 6.46 1.28
C GLY A 361 -3.21 5.20 1.63
N ALA A 362 -3.81 4.54 0.63
CA ALA A 362 -4.65 3.35 0.83
C ALA A 362 -3.90 2.03 0.65
N THR A 363 -2.79 2.02 -0.09
CA THR A 363 -2.18 0.78 -0.58
C THR A 363 -1.82 -0.19 0.54
N GLY A 364 -1.24 0.27 1.64
CA GLY A 364 -0.88 -0.63 2.75
C GLY A 364 -2.07 -1.39 3.32
N ALA A 365 -3.23 -0.75 3.41
CA ALA A 365 -4.47 -1.40 3.83
C ALA A 365 -5.03 -2.33 2.73
N MET A 366 -4.84 -1.98 1.44
CA MET A 366 -5.23 -2.87 0.33
C MET A 366 -4.40 -4.15 0.28
N LEU A 367 -3.10 -4.08 0.58
CA LEU A 367 -2.25 -5.28 0.71
C LEU A 367 -2.73 -6.15 1.87
N MET A 368 -3.12 -5.54 2.99
CA MET A 368 -3.71 -6.24 4.14
C MET A 368 -4.98 -6.99 3.73
N THR A 369 -5.89 -6.38 2.95
CA THR A 369 -7.11 -7.06 2.50
C THR A 369 -6.77 -8.28 1.64
N THR A 370 -5.84 -8.13 0.71
CA THR A 370 -5.43 -9.19 -0.22
C THR A 370 -4.84 -10.38 0.52
N VAL A 371 -3.85 -10.13 1.39
CA VAL A 371 -3.15 -11.24 2.05
C VAL A 371 -4.01 -11.94 3.09
N LEU A 372 -4.91 -11.22 3.77
CA LEU A 372 -5.82 -11.80 4.75
C LEU A 372 -6.79 -12.80 4.10
N ASP A 373 -7.39 -12.42 2.96
CA ASP A 373 -8.26 -13.30 2.19
C ASP A 373 -7.47 -14.51 1.63
N GLU A 374 -6.23 -14.31 1.24
CA GLU A 374 -5.40 -15.34 0.64
C GLU A 374 -4.88 -16.36 1.66
N LEU A 375 -4.53 -15.93 2.89
CA LEU A 375 -4.23 -16.84 4.01
C LEU A 375 -5.41 -17.77 4.32
N GLU A 376 -6.62 -17.20 4.36
CA GLU A 376 -7.84 -18.01 4.58
C GLU A 376 -8.11 -18.96 3.42
N ARG A 377 -7.99 -18.47 2.18
CA ARG A 377 -8.30 -19.26 0.97
C ARG A 377 -7.37 -20.45 0.79
N ARG A 378 -6.08 -20.28 1.12
CA ARG A 378 -5.04 -21.32 0.99
C ARG A 378 -4.82 -22.14 2.26
N ASP A 379 -5.52 -21.83 3.35
CA ASP A 379 -5.31 -22.44 4.66
C ASP A 379 -3.86 -22.28 5.15
N LEU A 380 -3.29 -21.07 4.93
CA LEU A 380 -1.95 -20.68 5.37
C LEU A 380 -2.02 -19.87 6.66
N GLN A 381 -0.88 -19.71 7.34
CA GLN A 381 -0.84 -19.18 8.70
C GLN A 381 -0.28 -17.77 8.79
N THR A 382 0.82 -17.47 8.10
CA THR A 382 1.62 -16.27 8.33
C THR A 382 1.80 -15.44 7.07
N ALA A 383 1.78 -14.12 7.23
CA ALA A 383 2.12 -13.24 6.12
C ALA A 383 2.95 -12.03 6.56
N MET A 384 3.81 -11.58 5.65
CA MET A 384 4.56 -10.32 5.71
C MET A 384 4.00 -9.33 4.72
N ILE A 385 3.71 -8.11 5.19
CA ILE A 385 3.29 -6.98 4.35
C ILE A 385 4.35 -5.91 4.46
N THR A 386 4.87 -5.41 3.33
CA THR A 386 5.92 -4.39 3.33
C THR A 386 5.79 -3.42 2.17
N LEU A 387 6.23 -2.18 2.39
CA LEU A 387 6.29 -1.12 1.38
C LEU A 387 7.61 -0.35 1.48
N CYS A 388 8.13 0.02 0.32
CA CYS A 388 9.10 1.10 0.20
C CYS A 388 8.40 2.45 0.39
N VAL A 389 9.12 3.43 0.91
CA VAL A 389 8.54 4.69 1.34
C VAL A 389 9.40 5.86 0.87
N GLY A 390 8.77 6.91 0.41
CA GLY A 390 9.45 8.15 0.03
C GLY A 390 10.39 8.65 1.13
N GLY A 391 11.51 9.28 0.73
CA GLY A 391 12.53 9.79 1.67
C GLY A 391 13.47 8.72 2.23
N GLY A 392 13.46 7.49 1.70
CA GLY A 392 14.31 6.40 2.17
C GLY A 392 13.82 5.84 3.50
N MET A 393 12.69 5.15 3.48
CA MET A 393 12.14 4.42 4.63
C MET A 393 11.56 3.09 4.18
N GLY A 394 11.35 2.18 5.13
CA GLY A 394 10.60 0.94 4.98
C GLY A 394 9.65 0.71 6.14
N ILE A 395 8.59 -0.02 5.86
CA ILE A 395 7.62 -0.49 6.85
C ILE A 395 7.37 -1.97 6.63
N ALA A 396 7.16 -2.73 7.70
CA ALA A 396 6.78 -4.12 7.63
C ALA A 396 5.79 -4.48 8.74
N THR A 397 4.87 -5.39 8.44
CA THR A 397 3.90 -5.92 9.40
C THR A 397 3.77 -7.42 9.19
N ILE A 398 3.89 -8.19 10.27
CA ILE A 398 3.66 -9.64 10.31
C ILE A 398 2.27 -9.87 10.89
N ILE A 399 1.45 -10.63 10.18
CA ILE A 399 0.16 -11.10 10.68
C ILE A 399 0.14 -12.63 10.75
N GLU A 400 -0.67 -13.15 11.66
CA GLU A 400 -0.90 -14.57 11.82
C GLU A 400 -2.40 -14.84 11.90
N ARG A 401 -2.89 -15.74 11.03
CA ARG A 401 -4.29 -16.16 10.99
C ARG A 401 -4.69 -16.84 12.30
N VAL A 402 -5.91 -16.68 12.78
CA VAL A 402 -6.44 -17.27 14.00
C VAL A 402 -7.67 -18.12 13.72
#